data_4073f25bf2547f36eef49dedfbaacb7e
#
_entry.id   4073f25bf2547f36eef49dedfbaacb7e
#
_cell.length_a   1.000
_cell.length_b   1.000
_cell.length_c   1.000
_cell.angle_alpha   90.00
_cell.angle_beta   90.00
_cell.angle_gamma   90.00
#
_symmetry.space_group_name_H-M   'P 1'
#
loop_
_entity.id
_entity.type
_entity.pdbx_description
1 polymer ?
#
loop_
_entity_poly.entity_id
_entity_poly.type
_entity_poly.pdbx_seq_one_letter_code
_entity_poly.pdbx_strand_id
1 'polypeptide(L)' 'MNDEYFSHLIPSSVDGNDIPLGMGMAFAHNLSALTAFASMSAAEQEALIQKAHSVSSKDEMEELVNGISEASFM' A
#
# COMPACT_ATOMS: atom_id res chain seq x y z
N MET A 1 6.20 15.90 -20.02
CA MET A 1 6.67 15.58 -18.84
C MET A 1 7.21 14.27 -18.79
N ASN A 2 8.21 14.12 -18.16
CA ASN A 2 8.83 12.92 -18.34
C ASN A 2 8.60 12.02 -17.20
N ASP A 3 8.50 10.76 -17.55
CA ASP A 3 8.28 9.76 -16.56
C ASP A 3 9.46 9.61 -15.64
N GLU A 4 10.63 9.99 -16.12
CA GLU A 4 11.80 9.87 -15.29
C GLU A 4 11.71 10.76 -14.07
N TYR A 5 11.21 11.95 -14.27
CA TYR A 5 11.06 12.84 -13.14
C TYR A 5 10.11 12.25 -12.12
N PHE A 6 9.04 11.67 -12.62
CA PHE A 6 8.07 11.07 -11.76
C PHE A 6 8.64 9.89 -11.01
N SER A 7 9.49 9.12 -11.70
CA SER A 7 10.08 7.95 -11.09
C SER A 7 10.94 8.31 -9.90
N HIS A 8 11.54 9.47 -9.91
CA HIS A 8 12.36 9.89 -8.78
C HIS A 8 11.53 10.14 -7.55
N LEU A 9 10.29 10.54 -7.72
CA LEU A 9 9.43 10.82 -6.60
C LEU A 9 8.85 9.55 -6.00
N ILE A 10 8.80 8.49 -6.79
CA ILE A 10 8.20 7.25 -6.35
C ILE A 10 9.32 6.30 -5.95
N PRO A 11 9.23 5.71 -4.74
CA PRO A 11 10.27 4.80 -4.31
C PRO A 11 10.45 3.68 -5.31
N SER A 12 11.67 3.32 -5.54
CA SER A 12 11.94 2.29 -6.52
C SER A 12 11.36 0.94 -6.12
N SER A 13 11.12 0.76 -4.85
CA SER A 13 10.53 -0.49 -4.41
C SER A 13 9.16 -0.70 -5.01
N VAL A 14 8.57 0.36 -5.51
CA VAL A 14 7.28 0.24 -6.15
C VAL A 14 7.39 -0.47 -7.48
N ASP A 15 8.56 -0.46 -8.06
CA ASP A 15 8.69 -1.04 -9.38
C ASP A 15 8.44 -2.52 -9.40
N GLY A 16 9.24 -3.27 -8.71
CA GLY A 16 9.12 -4.71 -8.76
C GLY A 16 8.01 -5.22 -7.88
N ASN A 17 7.78 -4.51 -6.80
CA ASN A 17 6.78 -4.93 -5.85
C ASN A 17 5.68 -3.92 -5.80
N ASP A 18 5.15 -3.65 -6.94
CA ASP A 18 4.14 -2.62 -7.04
C ASP A 18 3.00 -2.86 -6.09
N ILE A 19 2.51 -1.80 -5.53
CA ILE A 19 1.28 -1.85 -4.76
C ILE A 19 0.16 -2.18 -5.73
N PRO A 20 -0.62 -3.23 -5.46
CA PRO A 20 -1.73 -3.55 -6.34
C PRO A 20 -2.69 -2.37 -6.47
N LEU A 21 -3.27 -2.25 -7.63
CA LEU A 21 -4.19 -1.15 -7.88
C LEU A 21 -5.29 -1.10 -6.84
N GLY A 22 -5.85 -2.26 -6.50
CA GLY A 22 -6.91 -2.29 -5.51
C GLY A 22 -6.47 -1.78 -4.16
N MET A 23 -5.22 -2.05 -3.79
CA MET A 23 -4.71 -1.56 -2.53
C MET A 23 -4.55 -0.05 -2.55
N GLY A 24 -4.06 0.46 -3.69
CA GLY A 24 -3.93 1.90 -3.83
C GLY A 24 -5.27 2.59 -3.74
N MET A 25 -6.29 2.01 -4.35
CA MET A 25 -7.61 2.59 -4.28
C MET A 25 -8.18 2.54 -2.87
N ALA A 26 -7.92 1.45 -2.17
CA ALA A 26 -8.38 1.35 -0.79
C ALA A 26 -7.68 2.37 0.09
N PHE A 27 -6.40 2.62 -0.15
CA PHE A 27 -5.69 3.66 0.59
C PHE A 27 -6.30 5.02 0.32
N ALA A 28 -6.77 5.26 -0.91
CA ALA A 28 -7.40 6.54 -1.22
C ALA A 28 -8.67 6.74 -0.41
N HIS A 29 -9.31 5.67 -0.03
CA HIS A 29 -10.51 5.73 0.78
C HIS A 29 -10.23 5.69 2.28
N ASN A 30 -8.99 5.45 2.66
CA ASN A 30 -8.64 5.36 4.06
C ASN A 30 -7.24 5.92 4.24
N LEU A 31 -7.17 7.22 4.34
CA LEU A 31 -5.88 7.89 4.41
C LEU A 31 -5.14 7.58 5.70
N SER A 32 -5.86 7.25 6.76
CA SER A 32 -5.20 6.82 7.98
C SER A 32 -4.36 5.57 7.74
N ALA A 33 -4.92 4.64 6.97
CA ALA A 33 -4.18 3.43 6.65
C ALA A 33 -2.96 3.75 5.78
N LEU A 34 -3.12 4.67 4.85
CA LEU A 34 -2.00 5.05 4.01
C LEU A 34 -0.89 5.66 4.84
N THR A 35 -1.24 6.53 5.76
CA THR A 35 -0.26 7.16 6.63
C THR A 35 0.45 6.12 7.48
N ALA A 36 -0.30 5.19 8.03
CA ALA A 36 0.30 4.13 8.84
C ALA A 36 1.23 3.27 8.00
N PHE A 37 0.80 2.94 6.79
CA PHE A 37 1.63 2.14 5.90
C PHE A 37 2.93 2.87 5.57
N ALA A 38 2.83 4.16 5.33
CA ALA A 38 4.00 4.94 4.95
C ALA A 38 5.03 5.01 6.06
N SER A 39 4.60 4.86 7.31
CA SER A 39 5.53 4.93 8.42
C SER A 39 6.08 3.56 8.81
N MET A 40 5.67 2.51 8.13
CA MET A 40 6.19 1.20 8.43
C MET A 40 7.57 1.00 7.84
N SER A 41 8.28 0.00 8.38
CA SER A 41 9.57 -0.36 7.82
C SER A 41 9.37 -0.98 6.44
N ALA A 42 10.44 -0.99 5.65
CA ALA A 42 10.36 -1.56 4.32
C ALA A 42 9.94 -3.03 4.37
N ALA A 43 10.44 -3.75 5.36
CA ALA A 43 10.08 -5.16 5.47
C ALA A 43 8.60 -5.34 5.76
N GLU A 44 8.06 -4.50 6.61
CA GLU A 44 6.64 -4.58 6.92
C GLU A 44 5.79 -4.20 5.72
N GLN A 45 6.22 -3.18 5.01
CA GLN A 45 5.50 -2.78 3.81
C GLN A 45 5.49 -3.89 2.79
N GLU A 46 6.62 -4.52 2.61
CA GLU A 46 6.71 -5.59 1.63
C GLU A 46 5.83 -6.77 2.02
N ALA A 47 5.79 -7.10 3.29
CA ALA A 47 4.95 -8.19 3.75
C ALA A 47 3.49 -7.91 3.45
N LEU A 48 3.07 -6.67 3.65
CA LEU A 48 1.69 -6.32 3.37
C LEU A 48 1.41 -6.32 1.88
N ILE A 49 2.36 -5.87 1.07
CA ILE A 49 2.17 -5.91 -0.37
C ILE A 49 2.05 -7.35 -0.86
N GLN A 50 2.86 -8.24 -0.32
CA GLN A 50 2.75 -9.64 -0.68
C GLN A 50 1.39 -10.20 -0.32
N LYS A 51 0.90 -9.83 0.86
CA LYS A 51 -0.40 -10.27 1.28
C LYS A 51 -1.47 -9.72 0.34
N ALA A 52 -1.31 -8.47 -0.07
CA ALA A 52 -2.27 -7.85 -0.97
C ALA A 52 -2.31 -8.54 -2.32
N HIS A 53 -1.18 -9.09 -2.75
CA HIS A 53 -1.16 -9.79 -4.02
C HIS A 53 -2.00 -11.05 -4.00
N SER A 54 -2.24 -11.62 -2.84
CA SER A 54 -3.03 -12.82 -2.75
C SER A 54 -4.51 -12.54 -2.48
N VAL A 55 -4.86 -11.29 -2.35
CA VAL A 55 -6.25 -10.91 -2.15
C VAL A 55 -6.97 -11.02 -3.49
N SER A 56 -8.17 -11.57 -3.48
CA SER A 56 -8.88 -11.82 -4.72
C SER A 56 -10.17 -11.03 -4.85
N SER A 57 -10.52 -10.23 -3.87
CA SER A 57 -11.74 -9.44 -3.98
C SER A 57 -11.52 -8.06 -3.42
N LYS A 58 -12.39 -7.15 -3.85
CA LYS A 58 -12.31 -5.78 -3.37
C LYS A 58 -12.57 -5.71 -1.87
N ASP A 59 -13.53 -6.48 -1.40
CA ASP A 59 -13.88 -6.47 0.01
C ASP A 59 -12.70 -6.94 0.85
N GLU A 60 -12.01 -7.97 0.39
CA GLU A 60 -10.86 -8.46 1.13
C GLU A 60 -9.75 -7.41 1.14
N MET A 61 -9.58 -6.71 0.04
CA MET A 61 -8.57 -5.68 -0.01
C MET A 61 -8.87 -4.57 0.97
N GLU A 62 -10.14 -4.19 1.06
CA GLU A 62 -10.52 -3.14 1.99
C GLU A 62 -10.33 -3.59 3.43
N GLU A 63 -10.62 -4.85 3.70
CA GLU A 63 -10.37 -5.36 5.04
C GLU A 63 -8.90 -5.33 5.39
N LEU A 64 -8.06 -5.69 4.43
CA LEU A 64 -6.63 -5.66 4.67
C LEU A 64 -6.17 -4.25 4.99
N VAL A 65 -6.60 -3.29 4.20
CA VAL A 65 -6.19 -1.91 4.39
C VAL A 65 -6.76 -1.35 5.69
N ASN A 66 -8.01 -1.66 5.98
CA ASN A 66 -8.60 -1.19 7.22
C ASN A 66 -7.87 -1.75 8.43
N GLY A 67 -7.38 -2.97 8.32
CA GLY A 67 -6.61 -3.55 9.39
C GLY A 67 -5.32 -2.79 9.65
N ILE A 68 -4.72 -2.24 8.61
CA ILE A 68 -3.53 -1.42 8.79
C ILE A 68 -3.85 -0.20 9.64
N SER A 69 -4.96 0.45 9.33
CA SER A 69 -5.36 1.63 10.07
C SER A 69 -5.62 1.30 11.52
N GLU A 70 -6.32 0.21 11.76
CA GLU A 70 -6.66 -0.17 13.13
C GLU A 70 -5.44 -0.54 13.93
N ALA A 71 -4.51 -1.23 13.29
CA ALA A 71 -3.31 -1.65 13.98
C ALA A 71 -2.48 -0.46 14.44
N SER A 72 -2.47 0.59 13.64
CA SER A 72 -1.66 1.75 13.97
C SER A 72 -2.27 2.59 15.05
N PHE A 73 -3.52 2.33 15.37
CA PHE A 73 -4.19 3.09 16.40
C PHE A 73 -3.76 2.65 17.79
N MET A 74 -3.18 1.51 17.87
CA MET A 74 -2.70 1.03 19.15
C MET A 74 -1.38 1.67 19.53
#